data_f0f9a09ec2965086653b65a1c63e4a30
#
_entry.id   f0f9a09ec2965086653b65a1c63e4a30
#
_cell.length_a   1.000
_cell.length_b   1.000
_cell.length_c   1.000
_cell.angle_alpha   90.00
_cell.angle_beta   90.00
_cell.angle_gamma   90.00
#
_symmetry.space_group_name_H-M   'P 1'
#
loop_
_entity.id
_entity.type
_entity.pdbx_description
1 polymer ?
#
loop_
_entity_poly.entity_id
_entity_poly.type
_entity_poly.pdbx_seq_one_letter_code
_entity_poly.pdbx_strand_id
1 'polypeptide(L)'
;MRKTKIVCTIGPASESEEMIEKLINAGMNVARLNFSHGSHEEHKGRIDTIRKVAKRLDKIVAILLDTKGPEIRTHNMKDGIIELERGNEVIVSMNEVEGTPEKFSVTYENLINDVQVGSYILLDDGLIELQVKDIDHAKKEVKCDILNSGELKNKKGVNLPGVRVSLPGITEKDAEDIRFGIKENVDFIAASFVRRPSDVLEIREILEEQKANISVFPKIENQEGIDNIAEILEVSDGLMVARGDMGVEIPPEKVPMVQKDLIRQCNKLGKPVITATQMLDSMQRNPRATRAEASDVANAIYDGTDAVMLSGETAAGLYPEEAVKTMRNIAVSAEAAQDYKKLLSDRTKLVETSLVNAIGISVAHTALNLNVKAIVAATESGSTARTISKYRPHSDIIAVTPSEETARQCSIVWGVQPVVKKGRKSTDALLNNAVATAVETGRVSNGDLIIITAGVPTGETGTTNMMKIHLVGDEIANGQGIGRGSVVGTTLIAETVKDLEGKDLSDKVIVTNSIDETFVPYVEKALGLITEENGITSPSAIVGLEKGIPTVVGVEKAVKNISNNMLVTIDAAQGKIFEGYANVL
;
A
#
# COMPACT_ATOMS: atom_id res chain seq x y z
N MET A 1 9.18 9.74 1.05
CA MET A 1 8.59 8.89 -0.02
C MET A 1 7.08 8.88 0.13
N ARG A 2 6.30 8.74 -0.97
CA ARG A 2 4.85 8.52 -0.87
C ARG A 2 4.56 7.12 -0.36
N LYS A 3 3.69 6.99 0.62
CA LYS A 3 3.30 5.72 1.25
C LYS A 3 1.96 5.19 0.72
N THR A 4 0.98 6.06 0.50
CA THR A 4 -0.31 5.73 -0.12
C THR A 4 -0.10 5.30 -1.57
N LYS A 5 -0.73 4.21 -2.00
CA LYS A 5 -0.59 3.66 -3.34
C LYS A 5 -1.55 4.32 -4.32
N ILE A 6 -1.25 4.25 -5.62
CA ILE A 6 -2.11 4.76 -6.68
C ILE A 6 -2.49 3.62 -7.61
N VAL A 7 -3.78 3.42 -7.77
CA VAL A 7 -4.39 2.52 -8.75
C VAL A 7 -4.85 3.35 -9.94
N CYS A 8 -4.45 3.01 -11.15
CA CYS A 8 -4.86 3.70 -12.38
C CYS A 8 -5.63 2.75 -13.28
N THR A 9 -6.81 3.16 -13.72
CA THR A 9 -7.55 2.40 -14.73
C THR A 9 -6.93 2.65 -16.10
N ILE A 10 -6.59 1.56 -16.79
CA ILE A 10 -6.03 1.59 -18.14
C ILE A 10 -7.15 1.45 -19.16
N GLY A 11 -7.14 2.35 -20.10
CA GLY A 11 -8.11 2.40 -21.19
C GLY A 11 -7.55 3.14 -22.41
N PRO A 12 -8.39 3.57 -23.36
CA PRO A 12 -7.95 4.16 -24.62
C PRO A 12 -6.98 5.34 -24.50
N ALA A 13 -7.08 6.13 -23.42
CA ALA A 13 -6.19 7.27 -23.20
C ALA A 13 -4.81 6.86 -22.62
N SER A 14 -4.66 5.62 -22.14
CA SER A 14 -3.47 5.24 -21.37
C SER A 14 -2.85 3.87 -21.75
N GLU A 15 -3.36 3.17 -22.76
CA GLU A 15 -2.91 1.81 -23.12
C GLU A 15 -1.60 1.76 -23.92
N SER A 16 -1.12 2.89 -24.46
CA SER A 16 0.14 2.93 -25.21
C SER A 16 1.36 2.72 -24.30
N GLU A 17 2.44 2.11 -24.84
CA GLU A 17 3.69 1.91 -24.09
C GLU A 17 4.24 3.22 -23.52
N GLU A 18 4.19 4.30 -24.30
CA GLU A 18 4.66 5.62 -23.89
C GLU A 18 3.86 6.15 -22.69
N MET A 19 2.52 6.05 -22.74
CA MET A 19 1.69 6.55 -21.66
C MET A 19 1.81 5.67 -20.41
N ILE A 20 1.87 4.34 -20.54
CA ILE A 20 2.11 3.44 -19.41
C ILE A 20 3.45 3.77 -18.73
N GLU A 21 4.51 4.05 -19.49
CA GLU A 21 5.79 4.50 -18.94
C GLU A 21 5.64 5.81 -18.16
N LYS A 22 4.92 6.80 -18.71
CA LYS A 22 4.62 8.07 -18.03
C LYS A 22 3.84 7.84 -16.72
N LEU A 23 2.81 6.99 -16.73
CA LEU A 23 2.02 6.68 -15.54
C LEU A 23 2.84 5.99 -14.45
N ILE A 24 3.69 5.02 -14.81
CA ILE A 24 4.58 4.34 -13.85
C ILE A 24 5.56 5.35 -13.22
N ASN A 25 6.19 6.20 -14.03
CA ASN A 25 7.12 7.23 -13.56
C ASN A 25 6.41 8.32 -12.74
N ALA A 26 5.16 8.66 -13.07
CA ALA A 26 4.33 9.58 -12.29
C ALA A 26 3.93 8.99 -10.92
N GLY A 27 3.86 7.64 -10.81
CA GLY A 27 3.66 6.98 -9.53
C GLY A 27 2.58 5.89 -9.49
N MET A 28 2.13 5.36 -10.61
CA MET A 28 1.23 4.21 -10.65
C MET A 28 1.86 2.99 -9.97
N ASN A 29 1.12 2.33 -9.08
CA ASN A 29 1.53 1.10 -8.41
C ASN A 29 0.74 -0.11 -8.91
N VAL A 30 -0.53 0.09 -9.27
CA VAL A 30 -1.44 -0.94 -9.73
C VAL A 30 -2.18 -0.44 -10.96
N ALA A 31 -2.21 -1.26 -12.00
CA ALA A 31 -2.99 -1.04 -13.21
C ALA A 31 -4.33 -1.79 -13.09
N ARG A 32 -5.45 -1.06 -13.09
CA ARG A 32 -6.78 -1.64 -13.08
C ARG A 32 -7.28 -1.83 -14.52
N LEU A 33 -7.80 -3.01 -14.82
CA LEU A 33 -8.47 -3.36 -16.06
C LEU A 33 -9.95 -3.59 -15.78
N ASN A 34 -10.83 -2.78 -16.38
CA ASN A 34 -12.27 -2.86 -16.17
C ASN A 34 -12.89 -3.80 -17.20
N PHE A 35 -13.28 -4.99 -16.76
CA PHE A 35 -13.90 -6.04 -17.61
C PHE A 35 -15.38 -5.82 -17.91
N SER A 36 -15.97 -4.72 -17.44
CA SER A 36 -17.27 -4.26 -17.94
C SER A 36 -17.21 -3.86 -19.42
N HIS A 37 -16.01 -3.54 -19.93
CA HIS A 37 -15.75 -3.07 -21.29
C HIS A 37 -14.56 -3.81 -21.89
N GLY A 38 -14.54 -3.92 -23.22
CA GLY A 38 -13.45 -4.52 -23.97
C GLY A 38 -13.54 -6.06 -24.07
N SER A 39 -12.71 -6.62 -24.96
CA SER A 39 -12.56 -8.06 -25.16
C SER A 39 -11.35 -8.62 -24.39
N HIS A 40 -11.28 -9.95 -24.27
CA HIS A 40 -10.12 -10.62 -23.70
C HIS A 40 -8.83 -10.31 -24.46
N GLU A 41 -8.90 -10.17 -25.80
CA GLU A 41 -7.74 -9.81 -26.61
C GLU A 41 -7.22 -8.40 -26.31
N GLU A 42 -8.12 -7.42 -26.16
CA GLU A 42 -7.75 -6.05 -25.77
C GLU A 42 -7.10 -6.02 -24.39
N HIS A 43 -7.72 -6.71 -23.41
CA HIS A 43 -7.16 -6.80 -22.06
C HIS A 43 -5.81 -7.51 -22.04
N LYS A 44 -5.62 -8.58 -22.85
CA LYS A 44 -4.33 -9.23 -22.98
C LYS A 44 -3.27 -8.28 -23.54
N GLY A 45 -3.59 -7.52 -24.57
CA GLY A 45 -2.68 -6.51 -25.13
C GLY A 45 -2.23 -5.48 -24.08
N ARG A 46 -3.17 -5.01 -23.24
CA ARG A 46 -2.86 -4.10 -22.12
C ARG A 46 -1.98 -4.76 -21.07
N ILE A 47 -2.27 -6.00 -20.66
CA ILE A 47 -1.45 -6.77 -19.72
C ILE A 47 -0.03 -6.93 -20.22
N ASP A 48 0.14 -7.37 -21.46
CA ASP A 48 1.45 -7.58 -22.08
C ASP A 48 2.25 -6.27 -22.14
N THR A 49 1.61 -5.15 -22.49
CA THR A 49 2.23 -3.82 -22.52
C THR A 49 2.67 -3.37 -21.14
N ILE A 50 1.82 -3.49 -20.11
CA ILE A 50 2.13 -3.13 -18.74
C ILE A 50 3.33 -3.95 -18.22
N ARG A 51 3.31 -5.27 -18.40
CA ARG A 51 4.39 -6.16 -17.98
C ARG A 51 5.71 -5.84 -18.68
N LYS A 52 5.68 -5.59 -20.00
CA LYS A 52 6.83 -5.20 -20.81
C LYS A 52 7.46 -3.90 -20.32
N VAL A 53 6.65 -2.85 -20.13
CA VAL A 53 7.14 -1.54 -19.71
C VAL A 53 7.64 -1.58 -18.26
N ALA A 54 6.92 -2.23 -17.33
CA ALA A 54 7.34 -2.39 -15.94
C ALA A 54 8.71 -3.10 -15.85
N LYS A 55 8.91 -4.17 -16.63
CA LYS A 55 10.20 -4.89 -16.70
C LYS A 55 11.32 -4.01 -17.25
N ARG A 56 11.06 -3.23 -18.30
CA ARG A 56 12.05 -2.31 -18.90
C ARG A 56 12.50 -1.24 -17.90
N LEU A 57 11.59 -0.76 -17.05
CA LEU A 57 11.86 0.27 -16.06
C LEU A 57 12.39 -0.28 -14.72
N ASP A 58 12.53 -1.59 -14.61
CA ASP A 58 12.83 -2.27 -13.33
C ASP A 58 11.88 -1.82 -12.20
N LYS A 59 10.57 -1.80 -12.51
CA LYS A 59 9.51 -1.44 -11.57
C LYS A 59 8.54 -2.58 -11.37
N ILE A 60 8.04 -2.71 -10.15
CA ILE A 60 7.00 -3.68 -9.80
C ILE A 60 5.66 -2.98 -9.92
N VAL A 61 4.84 -3.43 -10.86
CA VAL A 61 3.47 -2.95 -11.10
C VAL A 61 2.53 -4.15 -11.06
N ALA A 62 1.52 -4.08 -10.21
CA ALA A 62 0.50 -5.11 -10.13
C ALA A 62 -0.64 -4.85 -11.12
N ILE A 63 -1.37 -5.91 -11.46
CA ILE A 63 -2.56 -5.85 -12.33
C ILE A 63 -3.78 -6.27 -11.53
N LEU A 64 -4.82 -5.45 -11.58
CA LEU A 64 -6.10 -5.67 -10.95
C LEU A 64 -7.17 -5.85 -12.02
N LEU A 65 -7.79 -7.03 -12.05
CA LEU A 65 -8.98 -7.34 -12.83
C LEU A 65 -10.22 -6.91 -12.05
N ASP A 66 -11.01 -6.00 -12.61
CA ASP A 66 -12.27 -5.53 -12.01
C ASP A 66 -13.43 -6.14 -12.78
N THR A 67 -14.20 -7.04 -12.13
CA THR A 67 -15.30 -7.76 -12.76
C THR A 67 -16.47 -6.84 -13.05
N LYS A 68 -17.31 -7.23 -14.01
CA LYS A 68 -18.55 -6.51 -14.28
C LYS A 68 -19.55 -6.65 -13.14
N GLY A 69 -19.68 -7.86 -12.61
CA GLY A 69 -20.66 -8.21 -11.60
C GLY A 69 -22.10 -8.33 -12.09
N PRO A 70 -23.01 -8.82 -11.23
CA PRO A 70 -24.41 -8.98 -11.54
C PRO A 70 -25.14 -7.63 -11.47
N GLU A 71 -25.39 -7.03 -12.62
CA GLU A 71 -26.13 -5.78 -12.76
C GLU A 71 -27.57 -6.02 -13.23
N ILE A 72 -28.50 -5.21 -12.73
CA ILE A 72 -29.84 -5.09 -13.28
C ILE A 72 -29.81 -3.93 -14.31
N ARG A 73 -30.32 -4.18 -15.52
CA ARG A 73 -30.39 -3.19 -16.58
C ARG A 73 -31.76 -3.13 -17.21
N THR A 74 -32.12 -1.98 -17.78
CA THR A 74 -33.26 -1.87 -18.70
C THR A 74 -32.94 -2.55 -20.02
N HIS A 75 -33.95 -2.97 -20.76
CA HIS A 75 -33.82 -3.37 -22.16
C HIS A 75 -33.78 -2.14 -23.11
N ASN A 76 -33.99 -2.38 -24.39
CA ASN A 76 -33.99 -1.33 -25.39
C ASN A 76 -35.25 -0.45 -25.32
N MET A 77 -35.08 0.84 -25.56
CA MET A 77 -36.16 1.80 -25.65
C MET A 77 -36.50 2.08 -27.09
N LYS A 78 -37.77 2.41 -27.37
CA LYS A 78 -38.24 2.85 -28.67
C LYS A 78 -37.40 4.06 -29.13
N ASP A 79 -36.94 4.02 -30.35
CA ASP A 79 -36.09 5.03 -30.95
C ASP A 79 -34.79 5.31 -30.15
N GLY A 80 -34.42 4.39 -29.23
CA GLY A 80 -33.19 4.49 -28.42
C GLY A 80 -33.30 5.32 -27.15
N ILE A 81 -34.39 6.08 -26.98
CA ILE A 81 -34.61 6.99 -25.86
C ILE A 81 -36.10 7.23 -25.63
N ILE A 82 -36.52 7.28 -24.38
CA ILE A 82 -37.86 7.68 -23.96
C ILE A 82 -37.77 8.79 -22.93
N GLU A 83 -38.80 9.62 -22.83
CA GLU A 83 -38.91 10.63 -21.80
C GLU A 83 -39.90 10.18 -20.73
N LEU A 84 -39.47 10.16 -19.48
CA LEU A 84 -40.30 9.88 -18.31
C LEU A 84 -40.63 11.20 -17.62
N GLU A 85 -41.93 11.50 -17.46
CA GLU A 85 -42.40 12.77 -16.90
C GLU A 85 -42.89 12.57 -15.45
N ARG A 86 -42.45 13.44 -14.54
CA ARG A 86 -42.87 13.48 -13.14
C ARG A 86 -44.40 13.55 -13.00
N GLY A 87 -44.92 12.70 -12.13
CA GLY A 87 -46.35 12.65 -11.80
C GLY A 87 -47.11 11.67 -12.68
N ASN A 88 -46.53 11.15 -13.75
CA ASN A 88 -47.07 10.05 -14.52
C ASN A 88 -46.77 8.70 -13.88
N GLU A 89 -47.43 7.67 -14.32
CA GLU A 89 -47.18 6.26 -13.94
C GLU A 89 -46.45 5.54 -15.06
N VAL A 90 -45.59 4.58 -14.70
CA VAL A 90 -44.93 3.69 -15.65
C VAL A 90 -44.98 2.25 -15.16
N ILE A 91 -45.06 1.31 -16.09
CA ILE A 91 -45.02 -0.13 -15.81
C ILE A 91 -43.61 -0.65 -16.07
N VAL A 92 -42.98 -1.24 -15.05
CA VAL A 92 -41.74 -2.00 -15.16
C VAL A 92 -42.10 -3.48 -15.34
N SER A 93 -41.75 -4.05 -16.49
CA SER A 93 -42.11 -5.44 -16.87
C SER A 93 -40.92 -6.37 -16.73
N MET A 94 -41.14 -7.58 -16.22
CA MET A 94 -40.16 -8.68 -16.20
C MET A 94 -40.13 -9.44 -17.53
N ASN A 95 -41.16 -9.28 -18.37
CA ASN A 95 -41.14 -9.79 -19.74
C ASN A 95 -40.50 -8.75 -20.65
N GLU A 96 -39.56 -9.14 -21.51
CA GLU A 96 -38.87 -8.24 -22.42
C GLU A 96 -39.88 -7.56 -23.37
N VAL A 97 -39.87 -6.23 -23.38
CA VAL A 97 -40.66 -5.39 -24.27
C VAL A 97 -39.81 -4.21 -24.73
N GLU A 98 -40.11 -3.66 -25.91
CA GLU A 98 -39.55 -2.40 -26.34
C GLU A 98 -40.14 -1.29 -25.46
N GLY A 99 -39.24 -0.50 -24.84
CA GLY A 99 -39.61 0.50 -23.84
C GLY A 99 -40.32 1.69 -24.46
N THR A 100 -41.42 2.12 -23.83
CA THR A 100 -42.17 3.35 -24.09
C THR A 100 -42.30 4.17 -22.81
N PRO A 101 -42.79 5.42 -22.86
CA PRO A 101 -43.02 6.21 -21.65
C PRO A 101 -43.98 5.56 -20.64
N GLU A 102 -44.88 4.69 -21.12
CA GLU A 102 -45.88 4.02 -20.29
C GLU A 102 -45.38 2.68 -19.73
N LYS A 103 -44.42 2.03 -20.43
CA LYS A 103 -43.97 0.66 -20.06
C LYS A 103 -42.57 0.39 -20.61
N PHE A 104 -41.68 -0.14 -19.78
CA PHE A 104 -40.38 -0.70 -20.19
C PHE A 104 -40.08 -1.99 -19.40
N SER A 105 -39.05 -2.69 -19.80
CA SER A 105 -38.64 -3.95 -19.15
C SER A 105 -37.23 -3.92 -18.62
N VAL A 106 -36.96 -4.83 -17.68
CA VAL A 106 -35.64 -4.98 -17.02
C VAL A 106 -35.15 -6.43 -17.16
N THR A 107 -33.81 -6.60 -17.03
CA THR A 107 -33.14 -7.90 -17.18
C THR A 107 -33.33 -8.83 -15.98
N TYR A 108 -33.87 -8.36 -14.87
CA TYR A 108 -34.01 -9.09 -13.62
C TYR A 108 -35.44 -9.58 -13.38
N GLU A 109 -35.66 -10.88 -13.61
CA GLU A 109 -37.00 -11.47 -13.50
C GLU A 109 -37.54 -11.52 -12.08
N ASN A 110 -36.65 -11.67 -11.06
CA ASN A 110 -37.07 -11.75 -9.67
C ASN A 110 -37.34 -10.38 -9.03
N LEU A 111 -37.19 -9.27 -9.76
CA LEU A 111 -37.48 -7.93 -9.24
C LEU A 111 -38.89 -7.89 -8.61
N ILE A 112 -39.85 -8.52 -9.23
CA ILE A 112 -41.25 -8.58 -8.76
C ILE A 112 -41.43 -9.26 -7.39
N ASN A 113 -40.52 -10.14 -7.01
CA ASN A 113 -40.54 -10.84 -5.72
C ASN A 113 -39.75 -10.12 -4.65
N ASP A 114 -38.76 -9.31 -5.05
CA ASP A 114 -37.84 -8.67 -4.13
C ASP A 114 -38.32 -7.26 -3.72
N VAL A 115 -39.04 -6.54 -4.60
CA VAL A 115 -39.60 -5.21 -4.28
C VAL A 115 -40.92 -5.30 -3.54
N GLN A 116 -41.26 -4.24 -2.81
CA GLN A 116 -42.51 -4.06 -2.10
C GLN A 116 -43.14 -2.71 -2.49
N VAL A 117 -44.47 -2.57 -2.26
CA VAL A 117 -45.11 -1.27 -2.39
C VAL A 117 -44.42 -0.23 -1.51
N GLY A 118 -44.03 0.89 -2.09
CA GLY A 118 -43.22 1.93 -1.45
C GLY A 118 -41.71 1.81 -1.68
N SER A 119 -41.20 0.68 -2.22
CA SER A 119 -39.80 0.56 -2.64
C SER A 119 -39.45 1.56 -3.72
N TYR A 120 -38.18 2.00 -3.74
CA TYR A 120 -37.65 2.86 -4.78
C TYR A 120 -36.93 2.04 -5.86
N ILE A 121 -37.07 2.46 -7.11
CA ILE A 121 -36.34 1.94 -8.26
C ILE A 121 -35.62 3.14 -8.89
N LEU A 122 -34.30 3.11 -8.91
CA LEU A 122 -33.47 4.16 -9.47
C LEU A 122 -32.95 3.73 -10.85
N LEU A 123 -33.07 4.61 -11.84
CA LEU A 123 -32.62 4.37 -13.20
C LEU A 123 -31.50 5.34 -13.57
N ASP A 124 -30.54 4.85 -14.41
CA ASP A 124 -29.42 5.62 -14.93
C ASP A 124 -28.64 6.32 -13.81
N ASP A 125 -28.06 5.53 -12.91
CA ASP A 125 -27.27 6.00 -11.75
C ASP A 125 -28.03 6.97 -10.83
N GLY A 126 -29.35 6.77 -10.71
CA GLY A 126 -30.21 7.55 -9.83
C GLY A 126 -30.69 8.87 -10.46
N LEU A 127 -30.49 9.10 -11.75
CA LEU A 127 -30.99 10.28 -12.45
C LEU A 127 -32.51 10.30 -12.54
N ILE A 128 -33.15 9.12 -12.57
CA ILE A 128 -34.61 8.97 -12.58
C ILE A 128 -35.01 8.10 -11.39
N GLU A 129 -35.97 8.55 -10.62
CA GLU A 129 -36.47 7.91 -9.42
C GLU A 129 -37.95 7.50 -9.62
N LEU A 130 -38.20 6.22 -9.38
CA LEU A 130 -39.54 5.63 -9.40
C LEU A 130 -39.88 5.10 -8.00
N GLN A 131 -41.18 5.14 -7.63
CA GLN A 131 -41.67 4.52 -6.43
C GLN A 131 -42.71 3.46 -6.76
N VAL A 132 -42.52 2.25 -6.26
CA VAL A 132 -43.47 1.12 -6.47
C VAL A 132 -44.81 1.43 -5.84
N LYS A 133 -45.85 1.42 -6.67
CA LYS A 133 -47.24 1.68 -6.28
C LYS A 133 -48.09 0.41 -6.19
N ASP A 134 -47.91 -0.52 -7.11
CA ASP A 134 -48.64 -1.78 -7.16
C ASP A 134 -47.83 -2.88 -7.86
N ILE A 135 -48.11 -4.15 -7.53
CA ILE A 135 -47.39 -5.32 -8.05
C ILE A 135 -48.40 -6.33 -8.59
N ASP A 136 -48.34 -6.61 -9.90
CA ASP A 136 -49.18 -7.61 -10.58
C ASP A 136 -48.32 -8.86 -10.90
N HIS A 137 -48.32 -9.83 -9.97
CA HIS A 137 -47.58 -11.08 -10.15
C HIS A 137 -48.09 -11.94 -11.34
N ALA A 138 -49.38 -11.81 -11.72
CA ALA A 138 -49.93 -12.58 -12.83
C ALA A 138 -49.41 -12.09 -14.18
N LYS A 139 -49.24 -10.79 -14.33
CA LYS A 139 -48.67 -10.17 -15.53
C LYS A 139 -47.15 -10.04 -15.49
N LYS A 140 -46.54 -10.30 -14.35
CA LYS A 140 -45.12 -10.01 -14.09
C LYS A 140 -44.78 -8.53 -14.31
N GLU A 141 -45.56 -7.63 -13.70
CA GLU A 141 -45.48 -6.19 -13.86
C GLU A 141 -45.47 -5.48 -12.52
N VAL A 142 -44.63 -4.42 -12.41
CA VAL A 142 -44.56 -3.51 -11.27
C VAL A 142 -44.98 -2.13 -11.74
N LYS A 143 -46.06 -1.60 -11.17
CA LYS A 143 -46.54 -0.24 -11.46
C LYS A 143 -45.87 0.76 -10.55
N CYS A 144 -45.28 1.80 -11.11
CA CYS A 144 -44.55 2.80 -10.40
C CYS A 144 -45.06 4.21 -10.69
N ASP A 145 -44.96 5.09 -9.67
CA ASP A 145 -45.07 6.53 -9.83
C ASP A 145 -43.70 7.12 -10.21
N ILE A 146 -43.66 8.04 -11.17
CA ILE A 146 -42.44 8.74 -11.61
C ILE A 146 -42.24 9.97 -10.69
N LEU A 147 -41.16 10.00 -9.91
CA LEU A 147 -40.93 11.05 -8.93
C LEU A 147 -40.20 12.28 -9.51
N ASN A 148 -39.39 12.10 -10.56
CA ASN A 148 -38.74 13.19 -11.28
C ASN A 148 -38.66 12.88 -12.78
N SER A 149 -38.63 13.92 -13.62
CA SER A 149 -38.54 13.78 -15.07
C SER A 149 -37.12 13.48 -15.53
N GLY A 150 -36.97 12.72 -16.61
CA GLY A 150 -35.67 12.42 -17.21
C GLY A 150 -35.75 11.59 -18.49
N GLU A 151 -34.68 11.63 -19.27
CA GLU A 151 -34.50 10.83 -20.48
C GLU A 151 -33.91 9.45 -20.12
N LEU A 152 -34.63 8.37 -20.43
CA LEU A 152 -34.16 6.99 -20.24
C LEU A 152 -33.71 6.41 -21.58
N LYS A 153 -32.42 6.08 -21.66
CA LYS A 153 -31.76 5.48 -22.84
C LYS A 153 -31.73 3.95 -22.73
N ASN A 154 -31.27 3.30 -23.82
CA ASN A 154 -31.11 1.86 -23.87
C ASN A 154 -30.16 1.33 -22.80
N LYS A 155 -30.47 0.17 -22.22
CA LYS A 155 -29.61 -0.65 -21.38
C LYS A 155 -29.00 0.11 -20.18
N LYS A 156 -29.78 0.98 -19.55
CA LYS A 156 -29.37 1.74 -18.37
C LYS A 156 -29.44 0.90 -17.10
N GLY A 157 -28.55 1.23 -16.15
CA GLY A 157 -28.51 0.60 -14.83
C GLY A 157 -29.81 0.80 -14.06
N VAL A 158 -30.18 -0.20 -13.28
CA VAL A 158 -31.33 -0.20 -12.37
C VAL A 158 -30.84 -0.55 -10.97
N ASN A 159 -31.03 0.36 -10.03
CA ASN A 159 -30.66 0.18 -8.63
C ASN A 159 -31.90 0.08 -7.76
N LEU A 160 -31.83 -0.73 -6.72
CA LEU A 160 -32.95 -1.01 -5.79
C LEU A 160 -32.52 -0.70 -4.35
N PRO A 161 -32.46 0.58 -3.97
CA PRO A 161 -31.96 0.99 -2.66
C PRO A 161 -32.72 0.31 -1.50
N GLY A 162 -31.98 -0.34 -0.60
CA GLY A 162 -32.54 -1.00 0.57
C GLY A 162 -33.28 -2.30 0.30
N VAL A 163 -33.32 -2.77 -0.95
CA VAL A 163 -33.93 -4.06 -1.33
C VAL A 163 -32.86 -5.14 -1.38
N ARG A 164 -33.13 -6.28 -0.74
CA ARG A 164 -32.26 -7.47 -0.86
C ARG A 164 -32.56 -8.18 -2.17
N VAL A 165 -31.59 -8.22 -3.07
CA VAL A 165 -31.74 -8.83 -4.38
C VAL A 165 -31.25 -10.28 -4.40
N SER A 166 -31.98 -11.15 -5.11
CA SER A 166 -31.68 -12.58 -5.25
C SER A 166 -30.80 -12.87 -6.48
N LEU A 167 -29.81 -12.00 -6.75
CA LEU A 167 -28.83 -12.18 -7.82
C LEU A 167 -27.71 -13.15 -7.38
N PRO A 168 -27.06 -13.89 -8.33
CA PRO A 168 -25.87 -14.67 -8.04
C PRO A 168 -24.72 -13.77 -7.57
N GLY A 169 -23.67 -14.34 -6.93
CA GLY A 169 -22.48 -13.60 -6.51
C GLY A 169 -21.64 -13.16 -7.71
N ILE A 170 -21.54 -14.03 -8.73
CA ILE A 170 -20.84 -13.77 -10.00
C ILE A 170 -21.72 -14.22 -11.17
N THR A 171 -21.55 -13.61 -12.33
CA THR A 171 -22.16 -14.05 -13.58
C THR A 171 -21.27 -15.09 -14.29
N GLU A 172 -21.82 -15.80 -15.30
CA GLU A 172 -21.00 -16.68 -16.16
C GLU A 172 -19.85 -15.92 -16.82
N LYS A 173 -20.13 -14.69 -17.28
CA LYS A 173 -19.10 -13.80 -17.84
C LYS A 173 -18.00 -13.50 -16.83
N ASP A 174 -18.34 -13.19 -15.59
CA ASP A 174 -17.34 -12.92 -14.54
C ASP A 174 -16.48 -14.16 -14.29
N ALA A 175 -17.08 -15.36 -14.29
CA ALA A 175 -16.33 -16.61 -14.14
C ALA A 175 -15.36 -16.85 -15.31
N GLU A 176 -15.77 -16.52 -16.55
CA GLU A 176 -14.88 -16.56 -17.73
C GLU A 176 -13.75 -15.52 -17.63
N ASP A 177 -14.07 -14.29 -17.23
CA ASP A 177 -13.10 -13.21 -17.04
C ASP A 177 -12.07 -13.57 -15.94
N ILE A 178 -12.52 -14.19 -14.84
CA ILE A 178 -11.63 -14.65 -13.75
C ILE A 178 -10.70 -15.76 -14.26
N ARG A 179 -11.20 -16.76 -15.01
CA ARG A 179 -10.37 -17.82 -15.60
C ARG A 179 -9.36 -17.24 -16.59
N PHE A 180 -9.74 -16.23 -17.38
CA PHE A 180 -8.82 -15.48 -18.22
C PHE A 180 -7.75 -14.77 -17.37
N GLY A 181 -8.14 -14.08 -16.31
CA GLY A 181 -7.23 -13.40 -15.39
C GLY A 181 -6.20 -14.36 -14.75
N ILE A 182 -6.63 -15.56 -14.37
CA ILE A 182 -5.73 -16.62 -13.86
C ILE A 182 -4.68 -16.98 -14.92
N LYS A 183 -5.10 -17.21 -16.17
CA LYS A 183 -4.21 -17.54 -17.27
C LYS A 183 -3.19 -16.44 -17.57
N GLU A 184 -3.58 -15.19 -17.46
CA GLU A 184 -2.72 -14.03 -17.72
C GLU A 184 -1.97 -13.55 -16.45
N ASN A 185 -2.05 -14.29 -15.33
CA ASN A 185 -1.37 -14.03 -14.07
C ASN A 185 -1.64 -12.61 -13.52
N VAL A 186 -2.90 -12.22 -13.43
CA VAL A 186 -3.28 -10.99 -12.71
C VAL A 186 -3.04 -11.14 -11.21
N ASP A 187 -2.88 -10.06 -10.50
CA ASP A 187 -2.47 -10.07 -9.10
C ASP A 187 -3.65 -9.91 -8.14
N PHE A 188 -4.71 -9.22 -8.62
CA PHE A 188 -5.92 -8.92 -7.84
C PHE A 188 -7.18 -9.11 -8.67
N ILE A 189 -8.25 -9.50 -8.00
CA ILE A 189 -9.62 -9.46 -8.52
C ILE A 189 -10.41 -8.49 -7.66
N ALA A 190 -10.95 -7.43 -8.24
CA ALA A 190 -11.96 -6.58 -7.62
C ALA A 190 -13.34 -7.12 -8.02
N ALA A 191 -14.08 -7.65 -7.05
CA ALA A 191 -15.37 -8.26 -7.25
C ALA A 191 -16.49 -7.23 -7.10
N SER A 192 -17.24 -6.94 -8.17
CA SER A 192 -18.32 -5.96 -8.17
C SER A 192 -19.58 -6.47 -7.50
N PHE A 193 -20.31 -5.56 -6.85
CA PHE A 193 -21.62 -5.79 -6.23
C PHE A 193 -21.66 -6.89 -5.18
N VAL A 194 -20.59 -7.06 -4.40
CA VAL A 194 -20.56 -8.03 -3.29
C VAL A 194 -21.52 -7.60 -2.19
N ARG A 195 -22.35 -8.53 -1.76
CA ARG A 195 -23.38 -8.36 -0.73
C ARG A 195 -23.16 -9.25 0.49
N ARG A 196 -22.56 -10.42 0.29
CA ARG A 196 -22.41 -11.50 1.29
C ARG A 196 -21.06 -12.21 1.15
N PRO A 197 -20.63 -12.94 2.20
CA PRO A 197 -19.43 -13.78 2.12
C PRO A 197 -19.50 -14.82 0.99
N SER A 198 -20.70 -15.40 0.73
CA SER A 198 -20.90 -16.37 -0.35
C SER A 198 -20.47 -15.84 -1.72
N ASP A 199 -20.70 -14.56 -1.99
CA ASP A 199 -20.34 -13.95 -3.28
C ASP A 199 -18.80 -13.96 -3.49
N VAL A 200 -18.04 -13.80 -2.42
CA VAL A 200 -16.56 -13.93 -2.44
C VAL A 200 -16.14 -15.40 -2.53
N LEU A 201 -16.84 -16.29 -1.84
CA LEU A 201 -16.53 -17.72 -1.84
C LEU A 201 -16.72 -18.37 -3.21
N GLU A 202 -17.70 -17.93 -4.02
CA GLU A 202 -17.85 -18.37 -5.42
C GLU A 202 -16.59 -18.07 -6.25
N ILE A 203 -15.95 -16.91 -6.04
CA ILE A 203 -14.67 -16.56 -6.68
C ILE A 203 -13.54 -17.44 -6.14
N ARG A 204 -13.50 -17.65 -4.81
CA ARG A 204 -12.50 -18.53 -4.19
C ARG A 204 -12.53 -19.95 -4.73
N GLU A 205 -13.72 -20.49 -4.97
CA GLU A 205 -13.87 -21.83 -5.55
C GLU A 205 -13.16 -21.93 -6.91
N ILE A 206 -13.35 -20.95 -7.80
CA ILE A 206 -12.65 -20.90 -9.10
C ILE A 206 -11.14 -20.82 -8.92
N LEU A 207 -10.65 -20.00 -7.97
CA LEU A 207 -9.23 -19.86 -7.70
C LEU A 207 -8.61 -21.16 -7.16
N GLU A 208 -9.30 -21.83 -6.25
CA GLU A 208 -8.85 -23.10 -5.67
C GLU A 208 -8.81 -24.23 -6.70
N GLU A 209 -9.83 -24.36 -7.55
CA GLU A 209 -9.86 -25.32 -8.67
C GLU A 209 -8.63 -25.17 -9.58
N GLN A 210 -8.22 -23.93 -9.85
CA GLN A 210 -7.08 -23.61 -10.73
C GLN A 210 -5.75 -23.49 -9.95
N LYS A 211 -5.76 -23.68 -8.63
CA LYS A 211 -4.59 -23.47 -7.72
C LYS A 211 -3.94 -22.11 -7.89
N ALA A 212 -4.75 -21.09 -8.12
CA ALA A 212 -4.30 -19.71 -8.34
C ALA A 212 -4.27 -18.95 -7.00
N ASN A 213 -3.18 -18.19 -6.79
CA ASN A 213 -3.01 -17.36 -5.59
C ASN A 213 -3.25 -15.89 -5.92
N ILE A 214 -4.49 -15.55 -6.30
CA ILE A 214 -4.89 -14.18 -6.63
C ILE A 214 -5.67 -13.60 -5.45
N SER A 215 -5.34 -12.39 -5.03
CA SER A 215 -6.01 -11.72 -3.92
C SER A 215 -7.37 -11.16 -4.34
N VAL A 216 -8.42 -11.39 -3.55
CA VAL A 216 -9.79 -10.95 -3.82
C VAL A 216 -10.14 -9.72 -2.98
N PHE A 217 -10.55 -8.66 -3.67
CA PHE A 217 -10.98 -7.38 -3.12
C PHE A 217 -12.46 -7.16 -3.45
N PRO A 218 -13.41 -7.50 -2.55
CA PRO A 218 -14.81 -7.18 -2.76
C PRO A 218 -14.99 -5.66 -2.85
N LYS A 219 -15.87 -5.24 -3.76
CA LYS A 219 -16.30 -3.86 -3.89
C LYS A 219 -17.59 -3.69 -3.09
N ILE A 220 -17.57 -2.79 -2.13
CA ILE A 220 -18.76 -2.45 -1.32
C ILE A 220 -19.47 -1.29 -1.99
N GLU A 221 -20.64 -1.59 -2.54
CA GLU A 221 -21.40 -0.73 -3.44
C GLU A 221 -22.88 -0.60 -3.04
N ASN A 222 -23.32 -1.33 -2.01
CA ASN A 222 -24.73 -1.40 -1.60
C ASN A 222 -24.88 -1.56 -0.09
N GLN A 223 -26.09 -1.36 0.43
CA GLN A 223 -26.38 -1.43 1.86
C GLN A 223 -26.16 -2.85 2.43
N GLU A 224 -26.54 -3.90 1.70
CA GLU A 224 -26.36 -5.29 2.17
C GLU A 224 -24.87 -5.62 2.39
N GLY A 225 -23.99 -5.18 1.48
CA GLY A 225 -22.54 -5.33 1.64
C GLY A 225 -21.96 -4.55 2.83
N ILE A 226 -22.53 -3.38 3.12
CA ILE A 226 -22.17 -2.60 4.31
C ILE A 226 -22.58 -3.35 5.58
N ASP A 227 -23.80 -3.88 5.61
CA ASP A 227 -24.33 -4.59 6.78
C ASP A 227 -23.56 -5.88 7.09
N ASN A 228 -23.07 -6.58 6.06
CA ASN A 228 -22.34 -7.85 6.15
C ASN A 228 -20.82 -7.69 6.10
N ILE A 229 -20.30 -6.48 6.29
CA ILE A 229 -18.87 -6.20 6.05
C ILE A 229 -17.92 -7.05 6.90
N ALA A 230 -18.29 -7.37 8.14
CA ALA A 230 -17.43 -8.14 9.03
C ALA A 230 -17.17 -9.54 8.46
N GLU A 231 -18.22 -10.23 8.06
CA GLU A 231 -18.16 -11.58 7.48
C GLU A 231 -17.53 -11.58 6.07
N ILE A 232 -17.80 -10.55 5.28
CA ILE A 232 -17.15 -10.38 3.96
C ILE A 232 -15.64 -10.24 4.13
N LEU A 233 -15.19 -9.45 5.11
CA LEU A 233 -13.77 -9.27 5.38
C LEU A 233 -13.09 -10.56 5.84
N GLU A 234 -13.76 -11.49 6.50
CA GLU A 234 -13.16 -12.77 6.92
C GLU A 234 -12.65 -13.59 5.71
N VAL A 235 -13.39 -13.57 4.61
CA VAL A 235 -13.10 -14.36 3.40
C VAL A 235 -12.35 -13.59 2.31
N SER A 236 -12.00 -12.33 2.55
CA SER A 236 -11.39 -11.41 1.57
C SER A 236 -9.92 -11.10 1.90
N ASP A 237 -9.12 -10.66 0.93
CA ASP A 237 -7.73 -10.23 1.13
C ASP A 237 -7.57 -8.73 1.32
N GLY A 238 -8.55 -7.96 0.90
CA GLY A 238 -8.64 -6.52 1.02
C GLY A 238 -10.05 -6.03 0.70
N LEU A 239 -10.21 -4.75 0.42
CA LEU A 239 -11.51 -4.13 0.14
C LEU A 239 -11.38 -3.00 -0.88
N MET A 240 -12.43 -2.75 -1.66
CA MET A 240 -12.59 -1.51 -2.43
C MET A 240 -13.86 -0.78 -1.97
N VAL A 241 -13.69 0.47 -1.54
CA VAL A 241 -14.80 1.39 -1.25
C VAL A 241 -15.16 2.08 -2.56
N ALA A 242 -16.19 1.57 -3.24
CA ALA A 242 -16.63 2.04 -4.54
C ALA A 242 -17.75 3.09 -4.37
N ARG A 243 -17.34 4.34 -4.15
CA ARG A 243 -18.22 5.43 -3.70
C ARG A 243 -19.26 5.86 -4.73
N GLY A 244 -18.99 5.66 -6.03
CA GLY A 244 -19.91 6.00 -7.11
C GLY A 244 -21.22 5.22 -6.99
N ASP A 245 -21.13 3.89 -7.11
CA ASP A 245 -22.28 3.00 -7.03
C ASP A 245 -22.89 3.01 -5.63
N MET A 246 -22.07 3.06 -4.58
CA MET A 246 -22.53 3.20 -3.20
C MET A 246 -23.41 4.44 -3.01
N GLY A 247 -23.06 5.58 -3.61
CA GLY A 247 -23.81 6.84 -3.48
C GLY A 247 -25.16 6.85 -4.24
N VAL A 248 -25.39 5.83 -5.08
CA VAL A 248 -26.70 5.58 -5.69
C VAL A 248 -27.57 4.70 -4.77
N GLU A 249 -26.94 3.74 -4.08
CA GLU A 249 -27.62 2.75 -3.23
C GLU A 249 -27.92 3.24 -1.81
N ILE A 250 -27.15 4.21 -1.30
CA ILE A 250 -27.38 4.81 0.02
C ILE A 250 -27.42 6.35 -0.11
N PRO A 251 -28.06 7.06 0.86
CA PRO A 251 -28.06 8.52 0.86
C PRO A 251 -26.64 9.09 0.75
N PRO A 252 -26.38 10.04 -0.19
CA PRO A 252 -25.03 10.56 -0.46
C PRO A 252 -24.33 11.13 0.77
N GLU A 253 -25.07 11.73 1.69
CA GLU A 253 -24.54 12.27 2.96
C GLU A 253 -24.01 11.20 3.92
N LYS A 254 -24.38 9.92 3.74
CA LYS A 254 -23.89 8.80 4.53
C LYS A 254 -22.58 8.22 3.98
N VAL A 255 -22.28 8.42 2.69
CA VAL A 255 -21.10 7.83 2.03
C VAL A 255 -19.79 8.14 2.75
N PRO A 256 -19.50 9.40 3.20
CA PRO A 256 -18.27 9.69 3.92
C PRO A 256 -18.13 8.94 5.23
N MET A 257 -19.22 8.72 5.96
CA MET A 257 -19.22 7.98 7.24
C MET A 257 -19.00 6.49 7.02
N VAL A 258 -19.64 5.92 6.00
CA VAL A 258 -19.45 4.52 5.59
C VAL A 258 -18.00 4.30 5.14
N GLN A 259 -17.43 5.18 4.31
CA GLN A 259 -16.03 5.12 3.91
C GLN A 259 -15.09 5.03 5.12
N LYS A 260 -15.27 5.92 6.09
CA LYS A 260 -14.44 5.93 7.31
C LYS A 260 -14.55 4.63 8.10
N ASP A 261 -15.75 4.08 8.22
CA ASP A 261 -15.98 2.84 8.95
C ASP A 261 -15.37 1.63 8.24
N LEU A 262 -15.58 1.50 6.92
CA LEU A 262 -14.99 0.44 6.10
C LEU A 262 -13.46 0.46 6.15
N ILE A 263 -12.85 1.64 6.00
CA ILE A 263 -11.39 1.82 6.11
C ILE A 263 -10.91 1.41 7.51
N ARG A 264 -11.61 1.81 8.56
CA ARG A 264 -11.25 1.47 9.95
C ARG A 264 -11.29 -0.04 10.19
N GLN A 265 -12.31 -0.74 9.68
CA GLN A 265 -12.44 -2.19 9.83
C GLN A 265 -11.31 -2.93 9.09
N CYS A 266 -10.98 -2.51 7.86
CA CYS A 266 -9.84 -3.04 7.11
C CYS A 266 -8.52 -2.83 7.87
N ASN A 267 -8.31 -1.62 8.39
CA ASN A 267 -7.13 -1.26 9.16
C ASN A 267 -6.98 -2.11 10.44
N LYS A 268 -8.09 -2.39 11.15
CA LYS A 268 -8.10 -3.26 12.32
C LYS A 268 -7.61 -4.67 11.98
N LEU A 269 -8.00 -5.20 10.84
CA LEU A 269 -7.62 -6.54 10.37
C LEU A 269 -6.24 -6.56 9.66
N GLY A 270 -5.71 -5.40 9.28
CA GLY A 270 -4.48 -5.31 8.49
C GLY A 270 -4.68 -5.68 7.01
N LYS A 271 -5.90 -5.56 6.51
CA LYS A 271 -6.27 -5.80 5.11
C LYS A 271 -6.19 -4.50 4.32
N PRO A 272 -5.53 -4.49 3.14
CA PRO A 272 -5.45 -3.29 2.32
C PRO A 272 -6.82 -2.82 1.86
N VAL A 273 -7.02 -1.51 1.79
CA VAL A 273 -8.26 -0.89 1.32
C VAL A 273 -7.97 0.14 0.23
N ILE A 274 -8.77 0.09 -0.84
CA ILE A 274 -8.74 1.03 -1.96
C ILE A 274 -9.93 1.98 -1.83
N THR A 275 -9.70 3.29 -1.83
CA THR A 275 -10.77 4.29 -1.98
C THR A 275 -10.89 4.67 -3.45
N ALA A 276 -12.06 4.44 -4.01
CA ALA A 276 -12.29 4.49 -5.45
C ALA A 276 -13.40 5.48 -5.84
N THR A 277 -13.41 5.83 -7.11
CA THR A 277 -14.39 6.64 -7.86
C THR A 277 -14.45 8.12 -7.48
N GLN A 278 -14.55 8.97 -8.50
CA GLN A 278 -14.71 10.41 -8.39
C GLN A 278 -13.66 11.12 -7.51
N MET A 279 -12.40 10.61 -7.51
CA MET A 279 -11.34 11.21 -6.71
C MET A 279 -10.84 12.53 -7.30
N LEU A 280 -10.56 12.56 -8.60
CA LEU A 280 -10.13 13.73 -9.37
C LEU A 280 -10.95 13.87 -10.67
N ASP A 281 -12.26 13.62 -10.61
CA ASP A 281 -13.15 13.48 -11.77
C ASP A 281 -13.05 14.65 -12.76
N SER A 282 -12.92 15.88 -12.26
CA SER A 282 -12.77 17.05 -13.12
C SER A 282 -11.54 16.99 -14.02
N MET A 283 -10.51 16.21 -13.63
CA MET A 283 -9.28 16.04 -14.41
C MET A 283 -9.45 15.14 -15.64
N GLN A 284 -10.63 14.53 -15.84
CA GLN A 284 -10.95 13.95 -17.14
C GLN A 284 -10.98 15.01 -18.26
N ARG A 285 -11.36 16.23 -17.92
CA ARG A 285 -11.57 17.35 -18.86
C ARG A 285 -10.67 18.55 -18.60
N ASN A 286 -10.14 18.70 -17.39
CA ASN A 286 -9.34 19.84 -16.97
C ASN A 286 -7.94 19.41 -16.51
N PRO A 287 -6.88 20.19 -16.75
CA PRO A 287 -5.52 19.86 -16.36
C PRO A 287 -5.25 20.02 -14.85
N ARG A 288 -6.22 20.50 -14.07
CA ARG A 288 -6.12 20.73 -12.63
C ARG A 288 -7.37 20.26 -11.91
N ALA A 289 -7.16 19.62 -10.77
CA ALA A 289 -8.23 19.24 -9.86
C ALA A 289 -8.86 20.46 -9.19
N THR A 290 -10.10 20.30 -8.74
CA THR A 290 -10.77 21.27 -7.87
C THR A 290 -10.22 21.19 -6.44
N ARG A 291 -10.50 22.20 -5.62
CA ARG A 291 -10.12 22.19 -4.20
C ARG A 291 -10.88 21.12 -3.42
N ALA A 292 -12.14 20.86 -3.78
CA ALA A 292 -12.96 19.82 -3.17
C ALA A 292 -12.36 18.42 -3.41
N GLU A 293 -11.96 18.12 -4.64
CA GLU A 293 -11.30 16.86 -4.99
C GLU A 293 -9.96 16.68 -4.27
N ALA A 294 -9.13 17.72 -4.21
CA ALA A 294 -7.87 17.67 -3.46
C ALA A 294 -8.12 17.41 -1.97
N SER A 295 -9.16 17.99 -1.39
CA SER A 295 -9.59 17.76 -0.01
C SER A 295 -10.10 16.34 0.18
N ASP A 296 -10.86 15.80 -0.77
CA ASP A 296 -11.41 14.45 -0.72
C ASP A 296 -10.29 13.39 -0.72
N VAL A 297 -9.32 13.50 -1.63
CA VAL A 297 -8.14 12.62 -1.65
C VAL A 297 -7.37 12.69 -0.33
N ALA A 298 -7.11 13.89 0.19
CA ALA A 298 -6.41 14.07 1.46
C ALA A 298 -7.19 13.43 2.63
N ASN A 299 -8.52 13.59 2.67
CA ASN A 299 -9.37 12.98 3.69
C ASN A 299 -9.35 11.44 3.64
N ALA A 300 -9.41 10.84 2.45
CA ALA A 300 -9.27 9.38 2.31
C ALA A 300 -7.92 8.87 2.89
N ILE A 301 -6.84 9.63 2.69
CA ILE A 301 -5.52 9.32 3.25
C ILE A 301 -5.53 9.46 4.79
N TYR A 302 -6.15 10.52 5.33
CA TYR A 302 -6.28 10.70 6.78
C TYR A 302 -7.19 9.64 7.42
N ASP A 303 -8.20 9.16 6.70
CA ASP A 303 -9.03 8.02 7.12
C ASP A 303 -8.23 6.73 7.24
N GLY A 304 -7.10 6.63 6.52
CA GLY A 304 -6.16 5.52 6.60
C GLY A 304 -6.24 4.53 5.44
N THR A 305 -6.70 4.97 4.25
CA THR A 305 -6.70 4.13 3.04
C THR A 305 -5.28 3.67 2.67
N ASP A 306 -5.16 2.49 2.08
CA ASP A 306 -3.88 1.98 1.55
C ASP A 306 -3.60 2.51 0.15
N ALA A 307 -4.66 2.62 -0.65
CA ALA A 307 -4.57 3.11 -2.02
C ALA A 307 -5.74 4.03 -2.38
N VAL A 308 -5.49 4.91 -3.33
CA VAL A 308 -6.48 5.76 -3.99
C VAL A 308 -6.52 5.42 -5.47
N MET A 309 -7.70 5.46 -6.08
CA MET A 309 -7.90 5.01 -7.45
C MET A 309 -8.34 6.15 -8.38
N LEU A 310 -7.74 6.17 -9.57
CA LEU A 310 -8.18 6.97 -10.71
C LEU A 310 -8.93 6.06 -11.69
N SER A 311 -10.10 6.48 -12.10
CA SER A 311 -11.00 5.74 -13.02
C SER A 311 -10.99 6.36 -14.41
N GLY A 312 -11.98 7.16 -14.73
CA GLY A 312 -12.08 7.87 -16.00
C GLY A 312 -10.92 8.82 -16.29
N GLU A 313 -10.32 9.38 -15.23
CA GLU A 313 -9.21 10.33 -15.29
C GLU A 313 -8.00 9.75 -16.06
N THR A 314 -7.74 8.43 -15.88
CA THR A 314 -6.64 7.76 -16.57
C THR A 314 -7.09 6.86 -17.73
N ALA A 315 -8.35 6.38 -17.72
CA ALA A 315 -8.85 5.46 -18.75
C ALA A 315 -9.21 6.18 -20.07
N ALA A 316 -9.86 7.33 -19.98
CA ALA A 316 -10.42 8.06 -21.12
C ALA A 316 -10.21 9.59 -21.05
N GLY A 317 -9.66 10.09 -19.94
CA GLY A 317 -9.44 11.52 -19.71
C GLY A 317 -8.38 12.12 -20.63
N LEU A 318 -8.40 13.44 -20.75
CA LEU A 318 -7.43 14.20 -21.57
C LEU A 318 -6.07 14.37 -20.89
N TYR A 319 -5.98 14.18 -19.56
CA TYR A 319 -4.81 14.50 -18.74
C TYR A 319 -4.39 13.36 -17.81
N PRO A 320 -4.16 12.12 -18.31
CA PRO A 320 -3.91 10.95 -17.48
C PRO A 320 -2.62 11.07 -16.64
N GLU A 321 -1.53 11.55 -17.20
CA GLU A 321 -0.25 11.73 -16.49
C GLU A 321 -0.36 12.79 -15.40
N GLU A 322 -0.99 13.93 -15.70
CA GLU A 322 -1.22 15.03 -14.77
C GLU A 322 -2.11 14.60 -13.59
N ALA A 323 -3.12 13.76 -13.85
CA ALA A 323 -3.98 13.20 -12.80
C ALA A 323 -3.18 12.36 -11.81
N VAL A 324 -2.28 11.48 -12.29
CA VAL A 324 -1.41 10.68 -11.43
C VAL A 324 -0.42 11.55 -10.65
N LYS A 325 0.19 12.55 -11.30
CA LYS A 325 1.09 13.51 -10.63
C LYS A 325 0.36 14.32 -9.55
N THR A 326 -0.86 14.78 -9.84
CA THR A 326 -1.69 15.52 -8.87
C THR A 326 -2.03 14.63 -7.68
N MET A 327 -2.51 13.41 -7.92
CA MET A 327 -2.79 12.43 -6.88
C MET A 327 -1.57 12.16 -5.99
N ARG A 328 -0.41 11.95 -6.62
CA ARG A 328 0.86 11.77 -5.90
C ARG A 328 1.21 12.95 -5.03
N ASN A 329 1.07 14.18 -5.55
CA ASN A 329 1.45 15.38 -4.81
C ASN A 329 0.52 15.61 -3.61
N ILE A 330 -0.78 15.38 -3.76
CA ILE A 330 -1.74 15.44 -2.66
C ILE A 330 -1.38 14.40 -1.59
N ALA A 331 -1.08 13.15 -2.01
CA ALA A 331 -0.71 12.08 -1.09
C ALA A 331 0.56 12.44 -0.29
N VAL A 332 1.61 12.92 -0.94
CA VAL A 332 2.85 13.34 -0.27
C VAL A 332 2.59 14.46 0.73
N SER A 333 1.78 15.46 0.36
CA SER A 333 1.44 16.58 1.25
C SER A 333 0.61 16.14 2.45
N ALA A 334 -0.38 15.28 2.25
CA ALA A 334 -1.21 14.75 3.33
C ALA A 334 -0.38 13.90 4.31
N GLU A 335 0.49 13.02 3.79
CA GLU A 335 1.37 12.18 4.59
C GLU A 335 2.38 12.99 5.40
N ALA A 336 2.92 14.08 4.86
CA ALA A 336 3.85 14.97 5.55
C ALA A 336 3.19 15.71 6.73
N ALA A 337 1.88 15.92 6.68
CA ALA A 337 1.12 16.58 7.74
C ALA A 337 0.59 15.62 8.82
N GLN A 338 0.79 14.31 8.66
CA GLN A 338 0.32 13.31 9.64
C GLN A 338 1.15 13.30 10.92
N ASP A 339 0.47 13.22 12.07
CA ASP A 339 1.09 12.88 13.36
C ASP A 339 1.22 11.35 13.50
N TYR A 340 2.37 10.82 13.09
CA TYR A 340 2.66 9.39 13.14
C TYR A 340 2.68 8.81 14.56
N LYS A 341 3.00 9.60 15.57
CA LYS A 341 2.97 9.17 16.97
C LYS A 341 1.54 8.94 17.45
N LYS A 342 0.66 9.88 17.15
CA LYS A 342 -0.77 9.74 17.45
C LYS A 342 -1.38 8.59 16.66
N LEU A 343 -1.08 8.51 15.36
CA LEU A 343 -1.57 7.46 14.48
C LEU A 343 -1.20 6.06 14.98
N LEU A 344 0.06 5.84 15.40
CA LEU A 344 0.52 4.58 15.98
C LEU A 344 -0.22 4.26 17.29
N SER A 345 -0.36 5.24 18.18
CA SER A 345 -1.09 5.08 19.44
C SER A 345 -2.54 4.67 19.22
N ASP A 346 -3.24 5.32 18.30
CA ASP A 346 -4.64 5.03 18.02
C ASP A 346 -4.81 3.63 17.39
N ARG A 347 -3.93 3.25 16.47
CA ARG A 347 -3.96 1.92 15.84
C ARG A 347 -3.64 0.78 16.81
N THR A 348 -2.71 1.00 17.73
CA THR A 348 -2.37 0.00 18.76
C THR A 348 -3.56 -0.35 19.66
N LYS A 349 -4.45 0.60 19.93
CA LYS A 349 -5.65 0.38 20.76
C LYS A 349 -6.73 -0.48 20.06
N LEU A 350 -6.71 -0.55 18.74
CA LEU A 350 -7.74 -1.24 17.95
C LEU A 350 -7.46 -2.74 17.76
N VAL A 351 -6.28 -3.21 18.14
CA VAL A 351 -5.77 -4.53 17.74
C VAL A 351 -5.86 -5.53 18.89
N GLU A 352 -6.31 -6.75 18.58
CA GLU A 352 -6.33 -7.86 19.51
C GLU A 352 -4.92 -8.33 19.86
N THR A 353 -4.73 -8.83 21.08
CA THR A 353 -3.45 -9.35 21.56
C THR A 353 -3.12 -10.67 20.86
N SER A 354 -2.04 -10.68 20.09
CA SER A 354 -1.46 -11.88 19.49
C SER A 354 0.06 -11.73 19.39
N LEU A 355 0.79 -12.83 19.22
CA LEU A 355 2.25 -12.76 19.06
C LEU A 355 2.66 -11.87 17.89
N VAL A 356 2.02 -12.04 16.74
CA VAL A 356 2.29 -11.26 15.51
C VAL A 356 2.01 -9.78 15.73
N ASN A 357 0.89 -9.46 16.39
CA ASN A 357 0.55 -8.07 16.70
C ASN A 357 1.53 -7.46 17.71
N ALA A 358 1.95 -8.21 18.74
CA ALA A 358 2.92 -7.75 19.72
C ALA A 358 4.27 -7.41 19.06
N ILE A 359 4.77 -8.25 18.17
CA ILE A 359 5.99 -7.97 17.40
C ILE A 359 5.80 -6.78 16.47
N GLY A 360 4.69 -6.71 15.72
CA GLY A 360 4.40 -5.58 14.82
C GLY A 360 4.36 -4.24 15.54
N ILE A 361 3.69 -4.20 16.71
CA ILE A 361 3.65 -3.02 17.59
C ILE A 361 5.05 -2.66 18.07
N SER A 362 5.83 -3.65 18.54
CA SER A 362 7.20 -3.42 19.04
C SER A 362 8.10 -2.86 17.93
N VAL A 363 8.02 -3.42 16.72
CA VAL A 363 8.77 -2.92 15.56
C VAL A 363 8.40 -1.46 15.25
N ALA A 364 7.10 -1.13 15.20
CA ALA A 364 6.65 0.22 14.87
C ALA A 364 7.02 1.24 15.95
N HIS A 365 6.89 0.91 17.25
CA HIS A 365 7.33 1.76 18.36
C HIS A 365 8.84 1.95 18.39
N THR A 366 9.61 0.87 18.21
CA THR A 366 11.06 0.94 18.15
C THR A 366 11.52 1.81 16.97
N ALA A 367 10.88 1.62 15.81
CA ALA A 367 11.18 2.43 14.63
C ALA A 367 10.95 3.93 14.87
N LEU A 368 9.86 4.27 15.56
CA LEU A 368 9.54 5.65 15.90
C LEU A 368 10.52 6.23 16.95
N ASN A 369 10.79 5.48 18.02
CA ASN A 369 11.63 5.95 19.13
C ASN A 369 13.09 6.14 18.73
N LEU A 370 13.62 5.26 17.89
CA LEU A 370 15.00 5.30 17.41
C LEU A 370 15.15 6.05 16.08
N ASN A 371 14.05 6.59 15.53
CA ASN A 371 14.02 7.27 14.23
C ASN A 371 14.72 6.45 13.13
N VAL A 372 14.43 5.13 13.07
CA VAL A 372 15.09 4.26 12.10
C VAL A 372 14.72 4.65 10.67
N LYS A 373 15.66 4.50 9.76
CA LYS A 373 15.52 4.90 8.36
C LYS A 373 14.53 4.01 7.62
N ALA A 374 14.63 2.71 7.82
CA ALA A 374 13.77 1.71 7.17
C ALA A 374 13.50 0.50 8.06
N ILE A 375 12.36 -0.15 7.81
CA ILE A 375 12.01 -1.46 8.34
C ILE A 375 12.10 -2.45 7.17
N VAL A 376 12.99 -3.42 7.27
CA VAL A 376 13.18 -4.46 6.25
C VAL A 376 12.38 -5.69 6.66
N ALA A 377 11.30 -5.96 5.95
CA ALA A 377 10.43 -7.10 6.17
C ALA A 377 10.81 -8.24 5.21
N ALA A 378 11.50 -9.27 5.71
CA ALA A 378 11.75 -10.47 4.93
C ALA A 378 10.49 -11.36 4.98
N THR A 379 9.90 -11.64 3.81
CA THR A 379 8.60 -12.28 3.72
C THR A 379 8.47 -13.14 2.47
N GLU A 380 7.83 -14.30 2.59
CA GLU A 380 7.50 -15.16 1.44
C GLU A 380 6.11 -14.87 0.87
N SER A 381 5.13 -14.61 1.74
CA SER A 381 3.72 -14.38 1.37
C SER A 381 3.26 -12.91 1.49
N GLY A 382 4.16 -11.99 1.84
CA GLY A 382 3.83 -10.59 2.11
C GLY A 382 3.21 -10.34 3.49
N SER A 383 2.95 -11.37 4.30
CA SER A 383 2.24 -11.21 5.59
C SER A 383 3.01 -10.33 6.57
N THR A 384 4.34 -10.49 6.70
CA THR A 384 5.18 -9.65 7.55
C THR A 384 5.10 -8.18 7.15
N ALA A 385 5.18 -7.89 5.85
CA ALA A 385 5.07 -6.51 5.34
C ALA A 385 3.68 -5.90 5.63
N ARG A 386 2.59 -6.67 5.44
CA ARG A 386 1.22 -6.24 5.80
C ARG A 386 1.07 -5.99 7.30
N THR A 387 1.63 -6.88 8.13
CA THR A 387 1.63 -6.72 9.59
C THR A 387 2.28 -5.41 10.02
N ILE A 388 3.46 -5.07 9.47
CA ILE A 388 4.14 -3.81 9.79
C ILE A 388 3.36 -2.61 9.24
N SER A 389 2.90 -2.68 7.99
CA SER A 389 2.11 -1.62 7.35
C SER A 389 0.85 -1.25 8.14
N LYS A 390 0.20 -2.21 8.80
CA LYS A 390 -0.97 -2.03 9.66
C LYS A 390 -0.78 -0.92 10.69
N TYR A 391 0.43 -0.76 11.22
CA TYR A 391 0.76 0.23 12.25
C TYR A 391 1.22 1.57 11.69
N ARG A 392 1.27 1.72 10.35
CA ARG A 392 1.62 2.98 9.65
C ARG A 392 2.90 3.63 10.20
N PRO A 393 4.05 2.95 10.23
CA PRO A 393 5.28 3.53 10.72
C PRO A 393 5.73 4.72 9.87
N HIS A 394 6.43 5.68 10.50
CA HIS A 394 7.04 6.78 9.76
C HIS A 394 8.16 6.30 8.83
N SER A 395 8.92 5.28 9.26
CA SER A 395 9.99 4.67 8.46
C SER A 395 9.46 4.00 7.19
N ASP A 396 10.27 3.91 6.15
CA ASP A 396 9.94 3.17 4.94
C ASP A 396 9.92 1.67 5.23
N ILE A 397 9.01 0.91 4.58
CA ILE A 397 8.93 -0.55 4.70
C ILE A 397 9.47 -1.15 3.41
N ILE A 398 10.58 -1.89 3.49
CA ILE A 398 11.16 -2.61 2.37
C ILE A 398 10.78 -4.09 2.52
N ALA A 399 9.91 -4.61 1.65
CA ALA A 399 9.52 -6.01 1.65
C ALA A 399 10.44 -6.82 0.72
N VAL A 400 11.30 -7.65 1.32
CA VAL A 400 12.21 -8.52 0.57
C VAL A 400 11.57 -9.89 0.42
N THR A 401 11.30 -10.33 -0.80
CA THR A 401 10.64 -11.60 -1.11
C THR A 401 11.32 -12.32 -2.28
N PRO A 402 11.35 -13.67 -2.30
CA PRO A 402 11.84 -14.42 -3.46
C PRO A 402 10.82 -14.51 -4.59
N SER A 403 9.55 -14.18 -4.36
CA SER A 403 8.42 -14.31 -5.29
C SER A 403 8.09 -12.99 -5.97
N GLU A 404 8.12 -12.97 -7.31
CA GLU A 404 7.64 -11.83 -8.09
C GLU A 404 6.14 -11.57 -7.88
N GLU A 405 5.34 -12.62 -7.76
CA GLU A 405 3.91 -12.54 -7.47
C GLU A 405 3.65 -11.85 -6.13
N THR A 406 4.31 -12.31 -5.06
CA THR A 406 4.22 -11.68 -3.74
C THR A 406 4.67 -10.21 -3.78
N ALA A 407 5.72 -9.91 -4.53
CA ALA A 407 6.19 -8.53 -4.70
C ALA A 407 5.11 -7.66 -5.37
N ARG A 408 4.45 -8.17 -6.41
CA ARG A 408 3.34 -7.45 -7.07
C ARG A 408 2.15 -7.29 -6.13
N GLN A 409 1.78 -8.33 -5.37
CA GLN A 409 0.72 -8.22 -4.36
C GLN A 409 1.04 -7.21 -3.25
N CYS A 410 2.30 -7.06 -2.87
CA CYS A 410 2.73 -6.03 -1.92
C CYS A 410 2.65 -4.60 -2.49
N SER A 411 2.49 -4.41 -3.79
CA SER A 411 2.42 -3.08 -4.42
C SER A 411 1.19 -2.27 -4.03
N ILE A 412 0.12 -2.90 -3.51
CA ILE A 412 -1.09 -2.23 -3.02
C ILE A 412 -0.97 -1.84 -1.54
N VAL A 413 -0.02 -2.39 -0.80
CA VAL A 413 0.09 -2.23 0.65
C VAL A 413 0.75 -0.90 0.98
N TRP A 414 0.13 -0.13 1.87
CA TRP A 414 0.61 1.19 2.27
C TRP A 414 2.06 1.17 2.78
N GLY A 415 2.87 2.11 2.32
CA GLY A 415 4.26 2.30 2.75
C GLY A 415 5.24 1.20 2.33
N VAL A 416 4.76 0.09 1.76
CA VAL A 416 5.60 -1.05 1.38
C VAL A 416 6.25 -0.82 0.02
N GLN A 417 7.56 -0.99 -0.04
CA GLN A 417 8.32 -1.12 -1.29
C GLN A 417 8.76 -2.57 -1.43
N PRO A 418 8.18 -3.32 -2.35
CA PRO A 418 8.60 -4.69 -2.61
C PRO A 418 9.91 -4.73 -3.40
N VAL A 419 10.76 -5.72 -3.08
CA VAL A 419 12.00 -6.02 -3.79
C VAL A 419 12.11 -7.53 -3.93
N VAL A 420 12.38 -8.00 -5.15
CA VAL A 420 12.56 -9.43 -5.42
C VAL A 420 14.02 -9.81 -5.22
N LYS A 421 14.28 -10.72 -4.29
CA LYS A 421 15.62 -11.30 -4.06
C LYS A 421 15.49 -12.78 -3.72
N LYS A 422 16.30 -13.62 -4.34
CA LYS A 422 16.31 -15.06 -4.06
C LYS A 422 16.58 -15.32 -2.58
N GLY A 423 15.72 -16.08 -1.95
CA GLY A 423 15.82 -16.48 -0.55
C GLY A 423 17.06 -17.31 -0.26
N ARG A 424 17.54 -17.25 0.99
CA ARG A 424 18.62 -18.10 1.49
C ARG A 424 18.13 -18.89 2.71
N LYS A 425 18.62 -20.12 2.87
CA LYS A 425 18.09 -21.08 3.86
C LYS A 425 18.52 -20.84 5.31
N SER A 426 19.52 -20.00 5.60
CA SER A 426 19.95 -19.71 6.97
C SER A 426 19.50 -18.33 7.42
N THR A 427 19.24 -18.17 8.73
CA THR A 427 18.84 -16.90 9.34
C THR A 427 19.89 -15.80 9.13
N ASP A 428 21.19 -16.12 9.29
CA ASP A 428 22.26 -15.14 9.07
C ASP A 428 22.34 -14.68 7.61
N ALA A 429 22.19 -15.63 6.68
CA ALA A 429 22.15 -15.28 5.25
C ALA A 429 20.93 -14.46 4.89
N LEU A 430 19.78 -14.68 5.53
CA LEU A 430 18.57 -13.86 5.37
C LEU A 430 18.82 -12.44 5.89
N LEU A 431 19.42 -12.29 7.06
CA LEU A 431 19.73 -10.98 7.65
C LEU A 431 20.70 -10.18 6.76
N ASN A 432 21.82 -10.81 6.33
CA ASN A 432 22.80 -10.14 5.46
C ASN A 432 22.18 -9.76 4.11
N ASN A 433 21.33 -10.61 3.54
CA ASN A 433 20.62 -10.32 2.29
C ASN A 433 19.64 -9.15 2.47
N ALA A 434 18.97 -9.07 3.62
CA ALA A 434 18.05 -7.98 3.95
C ALA A 434 18.78 -6.63 4.00
N VAL A 435 19.95 -6.57 4.66
CA VAL A 435 20.79 -5.36 4.74
C VAL A 435 21.27 -4.94 3.35
N ALA A 436 21.88 -5.87 2.60
CA ALA A 436 22.39 -5.59 1.25
C ALA A 436 21.27 -5.08 0.32
N THR A 437 20.09 -5.72 0.40
CA THR A 437 18.93 -5.30 -0.39
C THR A 437 18.45 -3.90 -0.01
N ALA A 438 18.41 -3.57 1.28
CA ALA A 438 18.02 -2.23 1.74
C ALA A 438 18.96 -1.15 1.18
N VAL A 439 20.27 -1.39 1.18
CA VAL A 439 21.27 -0.48 0.60
C VAL A 439 21.11 -0.35 -0.92
N GLU A 440 20.93 -1.48 -1.63
CA GLU A 440 20.71 -1.47 -3.08
C GLU A 440 19.49 -0.65 -3.53
N THR A 441 18.48 -0.50 -2.66
CA THR A 441 17.32 0.38 -2.97
C THR A 441 17.69 1.87 -3.03
N GLY A 442 18.89 2.26 -2.58
CA GLY A 442 19.33 3.65 -2.44
C GLY A 442 18.59 4.44 -1.34
N ARG A 443 17.81 3.75 -0.48
CA ARG A 443 17.04 4.37 0.61
C ARG A 443 17.74 4.34 1.95
N VAL A 444 18.68 3.45 2.06
CA VAL A 444 19.48 3.19 3.24
C VAL A 444 20.94 3.31 2.85
N SER A 445 21.70 4.02 3.65
CA SER A 445 23.13 4.26 3.47
C SER A 445 23.91 3.76 4.68
N ASN A 446 25.22 3.65 4.55
CA ASN A 446 26.08 3.39 5.69
C ASN A 446 25.85 4.44 6.77
N GLY A 447 25.72 4.00 8.01
CA GLY A 447 25.39 4.84 9.15
C GLY A 447 23.90 4.91 9.49
N ASP A 448 23.01 4.44 8.63
CA ASP A 448 21.59 4.40 8.93
C ASP A 448 21.24 3.24 9.85
N LEU A 449 20.33 3.49 10.79
CA LEU A 449 19.73 2.45 11.63
C LEU A 449 18.52 1.87 10.93
N ILE A 450 18.45 0.54 10.87
CA ILE A 450 17.30 -0.20 10.31
C ILE A 450 16.78 -1.23 11.30
N ILE A 451 15.51 -1.64 11.11
CA ILE A 451 14.96 -2.82 11.79
C ILE A 451 14.73 -3.91 10.75
N ILE A 452 15.22 -5.11 11.03
CA ILE A 452 14.94 -6.30 10.22
C ILE A 452 13.90 -7.13 10.97
N THR A 453 12.83 -7.52 10.28
CA THR A 453 11.76 -8.36 10.83
C THR A 453 11.43 -9.50 9.89
N ALA A 454 11.15 -10.67 10.45
CA ALA A 454 10.88 -11.90 9.72
C ALA A 454 10.06 -12.90 10.55
N GLY A 455 9.52 -13.90 9.90
CA GLY A 455 9.08 -15.16 10.52
C GLY A 455 10.22 -16.18 10.47
N VAL A 456 10.58 -16.77 11.61
CA VAL A 456 11.60 -17.80 11.75
C VAL A 456 10.97 -19.03 12.45
N PRO A 457 11.10 -20.27 11.91
CA PRO A 457 11.76 -20.63 10.64
C PRO A 457 11.06 -20.07 9.41
N THR A 458 11.86 -19.84 8.34
CA THR A 458 11.32 -19.34 7.06
C THR A 458 10.43 -20.40 6.40
N GLY A 459 9.36 -19.96 5.74
CA GLY A 459 8.41 -20.83 5.01
C GLY A 459 7.08 -21.05 5.72
N GLU A 460 6.92 -20.65 6.99
CA GLU A 460 5.63 -20.66 7.69
C GLU A 460 4.93 -19.28 7.57
N THR A 461 3.80 -19.25 6.90
CA THR A 461 3.01 -18.03 6.72
C THR A 461 2.44 -17.52 8.04
N GLY A 462 2.49 -16.20 8.29
CA GLY A 462 1.86 -15.59 9.46
C GLY A 462 2.63 -15.72 10.77
N THR A 463 3.92 -16.10 10.74
CA THR A 463 4.76 -16.33 11.92
C THR A 463 5.77 -15.21 12.20
N THR A 464 5.43 -13.95 11.90
CA THR A 464 6.35 -12.83 12.24
C THR A 464 6.66 -12.83 13.73
N ASN A 465 7.90 -13.25 14.09
CA ASN A 465 8.32 -13.50 15.47
C ASN A 465 9.71 -12.96 15.80
N MET A 466 10.38 -12.31 14.85
CA MET A 466 11.74 -11.78 15.02
C MET A 466 11.78 -10.28 14.71
N MET A 467 12.50 -9.56 15.57
CA MET A 467 12.90 -8.17 15.37
C MET A 467 14.40 -8.04 15.69
N LYS A 468 15.18 -7.49 14.77
CA LYS A 468 16.60 -7.17 14.97
C LYS A 468 16.87 -5.73 14.55
N ILE A 469 17.41 -4.95 15.47
CA ILE A 469 17.92 -3.61 15.16
C ILE A 469 19.33 -3.79 14.57
N HIS A 470 19.62 -3.10 13.46
CA HIS A 470 20.89 -3.22 12.77
C HIS A 470 21.36 -1.85 12.28
N LEU A 471 22.60 -1.55 12.59
CA LEU A 471 23.30 -0.39 12.04
C LEU A 471 23.92 -0.80 10.70
N VAL A 472 23.61 -0.07 9.65
CA VAL A 472 24.13 -0.31 8.31
C VAL A 472 25.51 0.31 8.20
N GLY A 473 26.51 -0.49 7.90
CA GLY A 473 27.91 -0.06 7.75
C GLY A 473 28.86 -1.20 8.06
N ASP A 474 30.05 -1.13 7.54
CA ASP A 474 31.08 -2.11 7.80
C ASP A 474 31.74 -1.77 9.14
N GLU A 475 31.61 -2.67 10.12
CA GLU A 475 32.46 -2.67 11.30
C GLU A 475 33.87 -3.02 10.82
N ILE A 476 34.74 -2.00 10.79
CA ILE A 476 36.10 -2.17 10.26
C ILE A 476 37.09 -2.68 11.33
N ALA A 477 36.77 -2.47 12.60
CA ALA A 477 37.56 -2.95 13.72
C ALA A 477 36.74 -2.94 15.01
N ASN A 478 37.16 -3.73 15.99
CA ASN A 478 36.61 -3.74 17.35
C ASN A 478 37.72 -3.90 18.39
N GLY A 479 37.38 -3.54 19.61
CA GLY A 479 38.26 -3.64 20.77
C GLY A 479 37.47 -3.47 22.06
N GLN A 480 38.13 -3.11 23.13
CA GLN A 480 37.47 -2.77 24.38
C GLN A 480 37.14 -1.26 24.41
N GLY A 481 35.83 -0.96 24.51
CA GLY A 481 35.39 0.44 24.60
C GLY A 481 35.60 1.04 25.97
N ILE A 482 36.03 2.31 26.00
CA ILE A 482 36.31 3.10 27.18
C ILE A 482 35.55 4.42 27.12
N GLY A 483 34.81 4.70 28.18
CA GLY A 483 33.93 5.88 28.23
C GLY A 483 32.52 5.64 27.78
N ARG A 484 31.75 6.69 27.53
CA ARG A 484 30.36 6.65 27.08
C ARG A 484 30.20 7.55 25.86
N GLY A 485 29.33 7.11 24.94
CA GLY A 485 28.98 7.85 23.74
C GLY A 485 29.76 7.43 22.51
N SER A 486 29.50 8.15 21.46
CA SER A 486 30.10 7.94 20.14
C SER A 486 30.64 9.23 19.59
N VAL A 487 31.63 9.12 18.72
CA VAL A 487 32.24 10.28 18.02
C VAL A 487 32.47 9.93 16.56
N VAL A 488 32.28 10.92 15.71
CA VAL A 488 32.63 10.84 14.29
C VAL A 488 33.76 11.77 14.01
N GLY A 489 34.83 11.28 13.41
CA GLY A 489 35.99 12.07 13.06
C GLY A 489 36.85 11.43 11.99
N THR A 490 37.82 12.18 11.51
CA THR A 490 38.75 11.70 10.49
C THR A 490 39.98 11.09 11.17
N THR A 491 40.34 9.86 10.79
CA THR A 491 41.49 9.17 11.37
C THR A 491 42.82 9.92 11.10
N LEU A 492 43.66 9.97 12.11
CA LEU A 492 45.03 10.40 12.02
C LEU A 492 45.94 9.33 12.64
N ILE A 493 46.67 8.64 11.79
CA ILE A 493 47.62 7.61 12.25
C ILE A 493 48.85 8.34 12.79
N ALA A 494 49.24 8.01 14.02
CA ALA A 494 50.40 8.55 14.69
C ALA A 494 51.19 7.43 15.39
N GLU A 495 52.35 7.09 14.88
CA GLU A 495 53.25 6.15 15.54
C GLU A 495 54.09 6.84 16.61
N THR A 496 54.34 8.14 16.46
CA THR A 496 55.08 9.00 17.38
C THR A 496 54.37 10.34 17.55
N VAL A 497 54.72 11.07 18.64
CA VAL A 497 54.22 12.42 18.89
C VAL A 497 54.51 13.39 17.75
N LYS A 498 55.66 13.21 17.04
CA LYS A 498 56.01 14.03 15.88
C LYS A 498 54.96 14.02 14.77
N ASP A 499 54.21 12.92 14.66
CA ASP A 499 53.15 12.79 13.67
C ASP A 499 51.94 13.67 13.98
N LEU A 500 51.83 14.19 15.21
CA LEU A 500 50.77 15.06 15.71
C LEU A 500 51.18 16.55 15.75
N GLU A 501 52.46 16.84 15.74
CA GLU A 501 52.98 18.22 15.87
C GLU A 501 52.47 19.13 14.73
N GLY A 502 51.94 20.30 15.11
CA GLY A 502 51.46 21.31 14.16
C GLY A 502 50.18 21.01 13.43
N LYS A 503 49.49 19.88 13.75
CA LYS A 503 48.22 19.50 13.13
C LYS A 503 47.04 19.99 13.96
N ASP A 504 45.95 20.34 13.27
CA ASP A 504 44.64 20.54 13.90
C ASP A 504 44.04 19.18 14.21
N LEU A 505 43.73 18.95 15.48
CA LEU A 505 43.19 17.68 15.99
C LEU A 505 41.70 17.77 16.36
N SER A 506 41.08 18.92 16.17
CA SER A 506 39.72 19.19 16.62
C SER A 506 38.66 18.30 15.95
N ASP A 507 38.95 17.78 14.75
CA ASP A 507 38.10 16.86 14.00
C ASP A 507 38.69 15.44 13.84
N LYS A 508 39.80 15.15 14.58
CA LYS A 508 40.59 13.92 14.40
C LYS A 508 40.29 12.84 15.43
N VAL A 509 40.35 11.60 14.94
CA VAL A 509 40.48 10.39 15.74
C VAL A 509 41.91 9.89 15.62
N ILE A 510 42.63 9.90 16.72
CA ILE A 510 44.03 9.43 16.74
C ILE A 510 44.03 7.90 16.72
N VAL A 511 44.83 7.32 15.83
CA VAL A 511 45.07 5.88 15.73
C VAL A 511 46.53 5.60 15.98
N THR A 512 46.84 4.83 17.03
CA THR A 512 48.24 4.58 17.44
C THR A 512 48.40 3.18 18.04
N ASN A 513 49.63 2.72 18.20
CA ASN A 513 49.93 1.48 18.89
C ASN A 513 49.68 1.57 20.41
N SER A 514 50.21 2.63 21.03
CA SER A 514 50.09 2.93 22.47
C SER A 514 50.36 4.41 22.69
N ILE A 515 50.02 4.92 23.87
CA ILE A 515 50.35 6.30 24.28
C ILE A 515 51.21 6.32 25.52
N ASP A 516 52.02 7.36 25.63
CA ASP A 516 52.78 7.74 26.83
C ASP A 516 52.38 9.18 27.27
N GLU A 517 53.04 9.69 28.30
CA GLU A 517 52.78 11.04 28.84
C GLU A 517 52.92 12.14 27.78
N THR A 518 53.73 11.94 26.74
CA THR A 518 53.98 12.94 25.69
C THR A 518 52.80 13.04 24.71
N PHE A 519 51.97 11.99 24.56
CA PHE A 519 50.76 12.00 23.72
C PHE A 519 49.61 12.74 24.38
N VAL A 520 49.52 12.78 25.72
CA VAL A 520 48.37 13.28 26.47
C VAL A 520 47.90 14.68 26.01
N PRO A 521 48.76 15.69 25.81
CA PRO A 521 48.32 17.01 25.36
C PRO A 521 47.70 17.07 23.96
N TYR A 522 47.98 16.06 23.14
CA TYR A 522 47.39 15.92 21.78
C TYR A 522 46.08 15.14 21.83
N VAL A 523 46.02 14.07 22.62
CA VAL A 523 44.78 13.28 22.80
C VAL A 523 43.68 14.17 23.38
N GLU A 524 43.95 15.06 24.31
CA GLU A 524 42.98 16.03 24.87
C GLU A 524 42.33 16.94 23.83
N LYS A 525 42.96 17.14 22.67
CA LYS A 525 42.47 17.99 21.58
C LYS A 525 41.74 17.19 20.50
N ALA A 526 41.81 15.86 20.56
CA ALA A 526 41.22 14.97 19.58
C ALA A 526 39.77 14.62 19.94
N LEU A 527 39.00 14.21 18.94
CA LEU A 527 37.64 13.75 19.14
C LEU A 527 37.58 12.33 19.73
N GLY A 528 38.55 11.49 19.44
CA GLY A 528 38.57 10.09 19.89
C GLY A 528 39.94 9.46 19.76
N LEU A 529 40.12 8.31 20.40
CA LEU A 529 41.37 7.54 20.43
C LEU A 529 41.13 6.07 20.11
N ILE A 530 41.94 5.50 19.23
CA ILE A 530 41.99 4.08 18.90
C ILE A 530 43.41 3.58 19.15
N THR A 531 43.56 2.51 19.95
CA THR A 531 44.92 1.96 20.23
C THR A 531 44.96 0.44 20.09
N GLU A 532 46.14 -0.06 19.70
CA GLU A 532 46.40 -1.53 19.71
C GLU A 532 46.71 -2.02 21.13
N GLU A 533 47.16 -1.15 22.00
CA GLU A 533 47.39 -1.46 23.41
C GLU A 533 46.11 -1.95 24.07
N ASN A 534 46.19 -3.05 24.81
CA ASN A 534 45.05 -3.74 25.36
C ASN A 534 44.88 -3.55 26.87
N GLY A 535 43.66 -3.57 27.35
CA GLY A 535 43.27 -3.57 28.75
C GLY A 535 42.78 -2.24 29.29
N ILE A 536 41.81 -2.31 30.22
CA ILE A 536 41.19 -1.13 30.86
C ILE A 536 42.14 -0.36 31.79
N THR A 537 43.25 -0.95 32.10
CA THR A 537 44.31 -0.34 32.93
C THR A 537 45.46 0.21 32.11
N SER A 538 45.37 0.17 30.78
CA SER A 538 46.36 0.76 29.88
C SER A 538 46.38 2.26 29.99
N PRO A 539 47.54 2.94 29.76
CA PRO A 539 47.62 4.40 29.68
C PRO A 539 46.56 5.02 28.77
N SER A 540 46.31 4.41 27.62
CA SER A 540 45.26 4.83 26.67
C SER A 540 43.84 4.79 27.26
N ALA A 541 43.51 3.74 28.00
CA ALA A 541 42.21 3.59 28.65
C ALA A 541 42.05 4.62 29.81
N ILE A 542 43.10 4.83 30.61
CA ILE A 542 43.08 5.76 31.73
C ILE A 542 42.91 7.19 31.22
N VAL A 543 43.69 7.61 30.23
CA VAL A 543 43.60 8.95 29.64
C VAL A 543 42.23 9.18 28.98
N GLY A 544 41.72 8.20 28.22
CA GLY A 544 40.39 8.27 27.61
C GLY A 544 39.28 8.47 28.64
N LEU A 545 39.34 7.75 29.76
CA LEU A 545 38.37 7.83 30.84
C LEU A 545 38.46 9.16 31.61
N GLU A 546 39.71 9.58 32.00
CA GLU A 546 39.94 10.80 32.77
C GLU A 546 39.59 12.07 31.99
N LYS A 547 39.86 12.08 30.67
CA LYS A 547 39.60 13.23 29.80
C LYS A 547 38.23 13.20 29.15
N GLY A 548 37.45 12.13 29.35
CA GLY A 548 36.11 11.94 28.76
C GLY A 548 36.13 11.79 27.25
N ILE A 549 37.21 11.25 26.69
CA ILE A 549 37.41 11.07 25.24
C ILE A 549 36.97 9.66 24.85
N PRO A 550 36.01 9.50 23.92
CA PRO A 550 35.63 8.20 23.39
C PRO A 550 36.87 7.43 22.89
N THR A 551 37.13 6.27 23.51
CA THR A 551 38.36 5.50 23.26
C THR A 551 38.04 4.04 23.05
N VAL A 552 38.74 3.39 22.11
CA VAL A 552 38.71 1.93 21.91
C VAL A 552 40.16 1.43 21.99
N VAL A 553 40.38 0.52 22.95
CA VAL A 553 41.69 -0.09 23.18
C VAL A 553 41.69 -1.58 22.76
N GLY A 554 42.86 -2.13 22.48
CA GLY A 554 43.00 -3.53 22.09
C GLY A 554 42.52 -3.81 20.66
N VAL A 555 42.60 -2.82 19.79
CA VAL A 555 42.21 -2.99 18.38
C VAL A 555 43.35 -3.64 17.60
N GLU A 556 43.14 -4.87 17.13
CA GLU A 556 44.16 -5.65 16.46
C GLU A 556 44.66 -4.98 15.17
N LYS A 557 45.96 -4.67 15.12
CA LYS A 557 46.63 -4.04 13.95
C LYS A 557 45.93 -2.76 13.47
N ALA A 558 45.45 -1.92 14.40
CA ALA A 558 44.72 -0.68 14.09
C ALA A 558 45.49 0.21 13.13
N VAL A 559 46.78 0.47 13.40
CA VAL A 559 47.66 1.32 12.58
C VAL A 559 47.80 0.78 11.14
N LYS A 560 47.70 -0.53 10.95
CA LYS A 560 47.84 -1.17 9.63
C LYS A 560 46.50 -1.27 8.89
N ASN A 561 45.43 -1.57 9.61
CA ASN A 561 44.12 -1.91 9.01
C ASN A 561 43.24 -0.67 8.80
N ILE A 562 43.42 0.37 9.59
CA ILE A 562 42.67 1.64 9.44
C ILE A 562 43.52 2.58 8.57
N SER A 563 42.90 3.17 7.54
CA SER A 563 43.57 4.09 6.64
C SER A 563 43.66 5.50 7.26
N ASN A 564 44.70 6.24 6.92
CA ASN A 564 44.82 7.66 7.33
C ASN A 564 43.82 8.54 6.57
N ASN A 565 43.27 9.59 7.24
CA ASN A 565 42.23 10.46 6.70
C ASN A 565 40.92 9.74 6.34
N MET A 566 40.65 8.60 6.93
CA MET A 566 39.38 7.87 6.79
C MET A 566 38.36 8.46 7.76
N LEU A 567 37.13 8.72 7.29
CA LEU A 567 36.05 9.08 8.19
C LEU A 567 35.61 7.82 8.94
N VAL A 568 35.59 7.89 10.28
CA VAL A 568 35.18 6.77 11.13
C VAL A 568 34.20 7.23 12.21
N THR A 569 33.38 6.31 12.66
CA THR A 569 32.59 6.45 13.89
C THR A 569 33.13 5.50 14.93
N ILE A 570 33.46 6.01 16.11
CA ILE A 570 33.81 5.22 17.29
C ILE A 570 32.54 5.07 18.16
N ASP A 571 32.19 3.86 18.50
CA ASP A 571 31.24 3.54 19.57
C ASP A 571 32.06 3.07 20.80
N ALA A 572 32.34 4.02 21.69
CA ALA A 572 33.10 3.71 22.90
C ALA A 572 32.31 2.87 23.92
N ALA A 573 30.97 2.82 23.83
CA ALA A 573 30.17 2.00 24.73
C ALA A 573 30.25 0.50 24.34
N GLN A 574 30.32 0.20 23.04
CA GLN A 574 30.39 -1.16 22.54
C GLN A 574 31.78 -1.59 22.08
N GLY A 575 32.76 -0.66 22.02
CA GLY A 575 34.12 -0.91 21.55
C GLY A 575 34.19 -1.21 20.04
N LYS A 576 33.32 -0.59 19.24
CA LYS A 576 33.23 -0.80 17.79
C LYS A 576 33.67 0.41 17.01
N ILE A 577 34.24 0.17 15.85
CA ILE A 577 34.68 1.17 14.91
C ILE A 577 34.07 0.90 13.56
N PHE A 578 33.37 1.89 13.01
CA PHE A 578 32.66 1.79 11.74
C PHE A 578 33.27 2.74 10.71
N GLU A 579 33.28 2.33 9.44
CA GLU A 579 33.62 3.22 8.34
C GLU A 579 32.48 4.22 8.09
N GLY A 580 32.82 5.51 7.96
CA GLY A 580 31.86 6.57 7.70
C GLY A 580 31.10 7.03 8.93
N TYR A 581 29.97 7.67 8.68
CA TYR A 581 29.04 8.13 9.72
C TYR A 581 28.13 6.98 10.15
N ALA A 582 28.16 6.61 11.41
CA ALA A 582 27.28 5.60 11.99
C ALA A 582 26.43 6.20 13.13
N ASN A 583 25.13 6.04 13.08
CA ASN A 583 24.22 6.49 14.14
C ASN A 583 24.18 5.43 15.26
N VAL A 584 25.18 5.43 16.12
CA VAL A 584 25.30 4.52 17.27
C VAL A 584 24.53 5.08 18.45
N LEU A 585 23.82 4.20 19.18
CA LEU A 585 22.89 4.53 20.26
C LEU A 585 23.59 4.80 21.59
#